data_6229534b4bf8b0f917839f3f1af41d28
#
_entry.id   6229534b4bf8b0f917839f3f1af41d28
#
_cell.length_a   1.000
_cell.length_b   1.000
_cell.length_c   1.000
_cell.angle_alpha   90.00
_cell.angle_beta   90.00
_cell.angle_gamma   90.00
#
_symmetry.space_group_name_H-M   'P 1'
#
loop_
_entity.id
_entity.type
_entity.pdbx_description
1 polymer ?
#
loop_
_entity_poly.entity_id
_entity_poly.type
_entity_poly.pdbx_seq_one_letter_code
_entity_poly.pdbx_strand_id
1 'polypeptide(L)'
;MPLLISIGAATGISVFLALLMVVADATIANYGEVTITINDDKEFTVQGGKPLLGTLSAQEIFIPSACGGRGSCGLCKVKVLEGAGQYLPTELPWISEEEQQENIRLSCQLKVKQDFRIEIPEELFNVKQFDATVEQIRDLTYDIKEVTLRLDDPPEIEFSAGQYIQLEIPEYELTDEPVYRAYSVASIPSDKNHLELEVRLVPDGIATTYVHQYLQEGEQMILNGPYGDFYRRESDLEMICIAGGSGMAPIKSILLDMEEKGIDRRVRYFFGARSKKDLFLIDEMRDLENRLPNFTFVPALSDPEPEDEWEGETGLITDVVDRYIERADNTEAYLCGSPGMIDACLKVLDDKGVPEERIFYDKFG
;
A
#
# COMPACT_ATOMS: atom_id res chain seq x y z
N MET A 1 10.22 -39.72 -44.12
CA MET A 1 9.25 -38.91 -44.89
C MET A 1 8.03 -38.41 -44.07
N PRO A 2 7.30 -39.24 -43.32
CA PRO A 2 6.15 -38.71 -42.50
C PRO A 2 6.52 -37.67 -41.43
N LEU A 3 7.66 -37.81 -40.76
CA LEU A 3 8.12 -36.86 -39.75
C LEU A 3 8.36 -35.45 -40.26
N LEU A 4 8.98 -35.31 -41.44
CA LEU A 4 9.24 -34.03 -42.10
C LEU A 4 7.94 -33.34 -42.57
N ILE A 5 6.95 -34.13 -42.98
CA ILE A 5 5.64 -33.61 -43.38
C ILE A 5 4.89 -33.13 -42.10
N SER A 6 4.94 -33.88 -40.99
CA SER A 6 4.33 -33.48 -39.76
C SER A 6 4.95 -32.22 -39.14
N ILE A 7 6.29 -32.10 -39.19
CA ILE A 7 7.01 -30.88 -38.75
C ILE A 7 6.63 -29.69 -39.63
N GLY A 8 6.62 -29.87 -40.96
CA GLY A 8 6.25 -28.81 -41.89
C GLY A 8 4.79 -28.35 -41.72
N ALA A 9 3.85 -29.28 -41.48
CA ALA A 9 2.46 -28.96 -41.20
C ALA A 9 2.29 -28.22 -39.87
N ALA A 10 2.95 -28.67 -38.81
CA ALA A 10 2.89 -28.02 -37.48
C ALA A 10 3.47 -26.60 -37.55
N THR A 11 4.64 -26.44 -38.21
CA THR A 11 5.24 -25.11 -38.39
C THR A 11 4.35 -24.18 -39.25
N GLY A 12 3.76 -24.68 -40.32
CA GLY A 12 2.82 -23.92 -41.15
C GLY A 12 1.59 -23.45 -40.40
N ILE A 13 0.99 -24.31 -39.55
CA ILE A 13 -0.14 -23.95 -38.72
C ILE A 13 0.26 -22.90 -37.65
N SER A 14 1.41 -23.08 -37.01
CA SER A 14 1.90 -22.12 -36.01
C SER A 14 2.17 -20.73 -36.63
N VAL A 15 2.80 -20.67 -37.78
CA VAL A 15 3.02 -19.41 -38.49
C VAL A 15 1.71 -18.76 -38.93
N PHE A 16 0.76 -19.54 -39.40
CA PHE A 16 -0.56 -19.04 -39.80
C PHE A 16 -1.34 -18.49 -38.59
N LEU A 17 -1.33 -19.19 -37.49
CA LEU A 17 -1.96 -18.72 -36.22
C LEU A 17 -1.28 -17.47 -35.70
N ALA A 18 0.05 -17.39 -35.70
CA ALA A 18 0.78 -16.21 -35.31
C ALA A 18 0.44 -15.01 -36.20
N LEU A 19 0.35 -15.22 -37.52
CA LEU A 19 -0.04 -14.17 -38.46
C LEU A 19 -1.48 -13.70 -38.25
N LEU A 20 -2.41 -14.64 -37.97
CA LEU A 20 -3.79 -14.33 -37.60
C LEU A 20 -3.86 -13.52 -36.32
N MET A 21 -3.05 -13.86 -35.30
CA MET A 21 -2.99 -13.08 -34.05
C MET A 21 -2.47 -11.66 -34.29
N VAL A 22 -1.40 -11.49 -35.08
CA VAL A 22 -0.85 -10.17 -35.44
C VAL A 22 -1.87 -9.33 -36.23
N VAL A 23 -2.59 -9.94 -37.16
CA VAL A 23 -3.63 -9.23 -37.93
C VAL A 23 -4.83 -8.89 -37.03
N ALA A 24 -5.22 -9.79 -36.15
CA ALA A 24 -6.31 -9.54 -35.21
C ALA A 24 -5.94 -8.42 -34.22
N ASP A 25 -4.71 -8.42 -33.71
CA ASP A 25 -4.19 -7.35 -32.84
C ASP A 25 -4.17 -6.00 -33.54
N ALA A 26 -3.67 -5.95 -34.79
CA ALA A 26 -3.60 -4.73 -35.56
C ALA A 26 -4.97 -4.17 -36.03
N THR A 27 -6.00 -5.02 -36.14
CA THR A 27 -7.31 -4.60 -36.69
C THR A 27 -8.45 -4.58 -35.67
N ILE A 28 -8.43 -5.51 -34.69
CA ILE A 28 -9.52 -5.67 -33.71
C ILE A 28 -9.13 -5.04 -32.36
N ALA A 29 -7.85 -5.10 -31.98
CA ALA A 29 -7.36 -4.55 -30.73
C ALA A 29 -6.81 -3.11 -30.87
N ASN A 30 -6.74 -2.56 -32.08
CA ASN A 30 -6.37 -1.17 -32.31
C ASN A 30 -7.60 -0.27 -32.13
N TYR A 31 -7.66 0.42 -30.98
CA TYR A 31 -8.75 1.35 -30.64
C TYR A 31 -8.49 2.78 -31.13
N GLY A 32 -7.36 3.03 -31.80
CA GLY A 32 -6.97 4.35 -32.27
C GLY A 32 -6.65 5.34 -31.14
N GLU A 33 -6.59 6.61 -31.52
CA GLU A 33 -6.45 7.71 -30.56
C GLU A 33 -7.79 7.95 -29.87
N VAL A 34 -7.75 8.12 -28.56
CA VAL A 34 -8.90 8.40 -27.68
C VAL A 34 -8.55 9.56 -26.76
N THR A 35 -9.57 10.31 -26.35
CA THR A 35 -9.43 11.42 -25.44
C THR A 35 -9.85 11.00 -24.05
N ILE A 36 -9.05 11.35 -23.04
CA ILE A 36 -9.40 11.22 -21.62
C ILE A 36 -9.52 12.63 -21.06
N THR A 37 -10.73 12.98 -20.58
CA THR A 37 -11.03 14.25 -19.91
C THR A 37 -11.12 13.98 -18.41
N ILE A 38 -10.40 14.75 -17.60
CA ILE A 38 -10.34 14.61 -16.14
C ILE A 38 -10.82 15.91 -15.49
N ASN A 39 -11.81 15.81 -14.59
CA ASN A 39 -12.40 16.92 -13.81
C ASN A 39 -12.87 18.08 -14.71
N ASP A 40 -13.23 17.78 -15.97
CA ASP A 40 -13.64 18.76 -16.99
C ASP A 40 -12.61 19.87 -17.32
N ASP A 41 -11.35 19.70 -16.87
CA ASP A 41 -10.30 20.72 -16.97
C ASP A 41 -9.08 20.22 -17.77
N LYS A 42 -8.69 18.95 -17.60
CA LYS A 42 -7.51 18.37 -18.24
C LYS A 42 -7.91 17.36 -19.31
N GLU A 43 -7.31 17.49 -20.49
CA GLU A 43 -7.54 16.58 -21.60
C GLU A 43 -6.21 15.99 -22.10
N PHE A 44 -6.23 14.68 -22.34
CA PHE A 44 -5.09 13.92 -22.87
C PHE A 44 -5.54 13.08 -24.06
N THR A 45 -4.85 13.20 -25.19
CA THR A 45 -5.02 12.26 -26.31
C THR A 45 -4.02 11.14 -26.18
N VAL A 46 -4.51 9.92 -26.10
CA VAL A 46 -3.71 8.72 -25.83
C VAL A 46 -4.04 7.60 -26.82
N GLN A 47 -3.12 6.64 -26.98
CA GLN A 47 -3.40 5.43 -27.75
C GLN A 47 -4.27 4.49 -26.91
N GLY A 48 -5.46 4.16 -27.41
CA GLY A 48 -6.37 3.21 -26.75
C GLY A 48 -5.80 1.79 -26.66
N GLY A 49 -6.40 0.97 -25.77
CA GLY A 49 -6.06 -0.44 -25.63
C GLY A 49 -5.40 -0.86 -24.33
N LYS A 50 -4.85 0.08 -23.55
CA LYS A 50 -4.29 -0.17 -22.21
C LYS A 50 -5.34 0.01 -21.11
N PRO A 51 -5.11 -0.54 -19.89
CA PRO A 51 -5.90 -0.18 -18.72
C PRO A 51 -5.81 1.32 -18.41
N LEU A 52 -6.92 1.90 -17.91
CA LEU A 52 -6.99 3.32 -17.58
C LEU A 52 -5.93 3.72 -16.54
N LEU A 53 -5.70 2.89 -15.53
CA LEU A 53 -4.66 3.12 -14.50
C LEU A 53 -3.28 3.37 -15.13
N GLY A 54 -2.79 2.46 -15.98
CA GLY A 54 -1.49 2.61 -16.63
C GLY A 54 -1.47 3.73 -17.68
N THR A 55 -2.63 4.05 -18.28
CA THR A 55 -2.75 5.17 -19.22
C THR A 55 -2.63 6.51 -18.48
N LEU A 56 -3.25 6.65 -17.30
CA LEU A 56 -3.14 7.85 -16.46
C LEU A 56 -1.71 8.02 -15.91
N SER A 57 -1.10 6.93 -15.44
CA SER A 57 0.29 6.94 -14.97
C SER A 57 1.27 7.43 -16.04
N ALA A 58 1.07 7.04 -17.31
CA ALA A 58 1.88 7.53 -18.43
C ALA A 58 1.69 9.03 -18.73
N GLN A 59 0.68 9.67 -18.15
CA GLN A 59 0.42 11.11 -18.20
C GLN A 59 0.76 11.81 -16.86
N GLU A 60 1.57 11.17 -16.01
CA GLU A 60 1.98 11.66 -14.70
C GLU A 60 0.79 11.89 -13.73
N ILE A 61 -0.30 11.14 -13.93
CA ILE A 61 -1.45 11.13 -13.04
C ILE A 61 -1.48 9.78 -12.31
N PHE A 62 -1.10 9.82 -11.05
CA PHE A 62 -0.87 8.63 -10.25
C PHE A 62 -2.10 8.32 -9.38
N ILE A 63 -2.77 7.22 -9.69
CA ILE A 63 -3.92 6.71 -8.92
C ILE A 63 -3.43 5.65 -7.93
N PRO A 64 -3.89 5.66 -6.66
CA PRO A 64 -3.48 4.68 -5.66
C PRO A 64 -3.71 3.24 -6.13
N SER A 65 -2.72 2.36 -5.98
CA SER A 65 -2.86 0.94 -6.37
C SER A 65 -1.89 0.04 -5.60
N ALA A 66 -2.29 -0.47 -4.44
CA ALA A 66 -1.43 -1.36 -3.64
C ALA A 66 -1.13 -2.71 -4.31
N CYS A 67 -2.02 -3.21 -5.16
CA CYS A 67 -1.83 -4.50 -5.85
C CYS A 67 -1.10 -4.38 -7.21
N GLY A 68 -0.70 -3.17 -7.63
CA GLY A 68 -0.09 -2.94 -8.93
C GLY A 68 -1.01 -3.25 -10.11
N GLY A 69 -2.29 -2.88 -10.02
CA GLY A 69 -3.25 -3.01 -11.11
C GLY A 69 -3.91 -4.39 -11.25
N ARG A 70 -3.73 -5.31 -10.30
CA ARG A 70 -4.30 -6.68 -10.39
C ARG A 70 -5.78 -6.79 -10.05
N GLY A 71 -6.43 -5.69 -9.62
CA GLY A 71 -7.86 -5.70 -9.23
C GLY A 71 -8.14 -6.39 -7.90
N SER A 72 -7.17 -6.49 -7.00
CA SER A 72 -7.27 -7.23 -5.73
C SER A 72 -7.18 -6.36 -4.47
N CYS A 73 -7.06 -5.02 -4.58
CA CYS A 73 -6.98 -4.12 -3.43
C CYS A 73 -8.11 -3.09 -3.36
N GLY A 74 -8.81 -2.83 -4.47
CA GLY A 74 -9.90 -1.87 -4.50
C GLY A 74 -9.52 -0.38 -4.41
N LEU A 75 -8.21 -0.03 -4.39
CA LEU A 75 -7.77 1.34 -4.15
C LEU A 75 -7.82 2.25 -5.39
N CYS A 76 -7.71 1.70 -6.59
CA CYS A 76 -7.63 2.49 -7.83
C CYS A 76 -9.00 2.99 -8.32
N LYS A 77 -9.82 3.48 -7.38
CA LYS A 77 -11.17 3.98 -7.64
C LYS A 77 -11.12 5.32 -8.36
N VAL A 78 -11.94 5.44 -9.41
CA VAL A 78 -12.20 6.70 -10.12
C VAL A 78 -13.69 6.79 -10.42
N LYS A 79 -14.27 7.98 -10.40
CA LYS A 79 -15.64 8.18 -10.84
C LYS A 79 -15.66 8.36 -12.34
N VAL A 80 -16.41 7.52 -13.05
CA VAL A 80 -16.49 7.57 -14.51
C VAL A 80 -17.80 8.21 -14.93
N LEU A 81 -17.71 9.33 -15.61
CA LEU A 81 -18.86 10.06 -16.15
C LEU A 81 -19.26 9.50 -17.51
N GLU A 82 -18.27 9.20 -18.37
CA GLU A 82 -18.48 8.66 -19.72
C GLU A 82 -17.37 7.67 -20.08
N GLY A 83 -17.69 6.68 -20.93
CA GLY A 83 -16.70 5.78 -21.52
C GLY A 83 -16.62 4.39 -20.87
N ALA A 84 -17.10 4.20 -19.64
CA ALA A 84 -17.15 2.88 -19.02
C ALA A 84 -18.30 2.03 -19.56
N GLY A 85 -18.02 0.77 -19.79
CA GLY A 85 -19.05 -0.25 -20.05
C GLY A 85 -19.71 -0.76 -18.76
N GLN A 86 -20.27 -1.97 -18.82
CA GLN A 86 -20.82 -2.65 -17.64
C GLN A 86 -19.72 -2.95 -16.60
N TYR A 87 -20.12 -3.07 -15.31
CA TYR A 87 -19.23 -3.53 -14.26
C TYR A 87 -18.70 -4.93 -14.53
N LEU A 88 -17.40 -5.10 -14.31
CA LEU A 88 -16.76 -6.40 -14.43
C LEU A 88 -16.93 -7.19 -13.12
N PRO A 89 -17.06 -8.52 -13.16
CA PRO A 89 -17.12 -9.34 -11.95
C PRO A 89 -15.92 -9.14 -11.00
N THR A 90 -14.77 -8.73 -11.53
CA THR A 90 -13.54 -8.43 -10.77
C THR A 90 -13.61 -7.13 -10.00
N GLU A 91 -14.50 -6.20 -10.36
CA GLU A 91 -14.69 -4.92 -9.67
C GLU A 91 -15.68 -5.03 -8.50
N LEU A 92 -16.73 -5.86 -8.65
CA LEU A 92 -17.86 -5.94 -7.73
C LEU A 92 -17.49 -6.23 -6.26
N PRO A 93 -16.45 -7.03 -5.94
CA PRO A 93 -16.05 -7.23 -4.55
C PRO A 93 -15.51 -5.98 -3.85
N TRP A 94 -15.15 -4.94 -4.61
CA TRP A 94 -14.47 -3.74 -4.13
C TRP A 94 -15.30 -2.46 -4.25
N ILE A 95 -16.44 -2.53 -4.92
CA ILE A 95 -17.32 -1.39 -5.20
C ILE A 95 -18.67 -1.64 -4.53
N SER A 96 -19.03 -0.80 -3.55
CA SER A 96 -20.31 -0.90 -2.86
C SER A 96 -21.50 -0.59 -3.79
N GLU A 97 -22.73 -0.87 -3.35
CA GLU A 97 -23.92 -0.54 -4.13
C GLU A 97 -24.11 0.98 -4.28
N GLU A 98 -23.73 1.76 -3.26
CA GLU A 98 -23.74 3.23 -3.29
C GLU A 98 -22.70 3.73 -4.31
N GLU A 99 -21.48 3.21 -4.26
CA GLU A 99 -20.42 3.55 -5.22
C GLU A 99 -20.78 3.17 -6.66
N GLN A 100 -21.52 2.07 -6.86
CA GLN A 100 -22.04 1.73 -8.19
C GLN A 100 -23.05 2.75 -8.70
N GLN A 101 -23.91 3.32 -7.82
CA GLN A 101 -24.84 4.37 -8.21
C GLN A 101 -24.12 5.67 -8.58
N GLU A 102 -22.94 5.93 -8.01
CA GLU A 102 -22.08 7.07 -8.33
C GLU A 102 -21.14 6.82 -9.52
N ASN A 103 -21.22 5.64 -10.16
CA ASN A 103 -20.33 5.21 -11.24
C ASN A 103 -18.85 5.15 -10.84
N ILE A 104 -18.55 4.80 -9.60
CA ILE A 104 -17.17 4.52 -9.17
C ILE A 104 -16.70 3.22 -9.79
N ARG A 105 -15.50 3.22 -10.35
CA ARG A 105 -14.92 2.08 -11.07
C ARG A 105 -13.47 1.87 -10.67
N LEU A 106 -12.95 0.66 -10.86
CA LEU A 106 -11.52 0.40 -10.69
C LEU A 106 -10.77 0.71 -11.98
N SER A 107 -9.95 1.76 -11.98
CA SER A 107 -9.20 2.19 -13.18
C SER A 107 -8.29 1.11 -13.77
N CYS A 108 -7.77 0.19 -12.94
CA CYS A 108 -6.97 -0.93 -13.40
C CYS A 108 -7.77 -1.99 -14.20
N GLN A 109 -9.08 -2.06 -14.00
CA GLN A 109 -9.97 -3.00 -14.70
C GLN A 109 -10.64 -2.39 -15.94
N LEU A 110 -10.56 -1.07 -16.10
CA LEU A 110 -11.11 -0.36 -17.24
C LEU A 110 -10.11 -0.30 -18.39
N LYS A 111 -10.42 -0.96 -19.49
CA LYS A 111 -9.66 -0.84 -20.72
C LYS A 111 -10.11 0.39 -21.51
N VAL A 112 -9.17 1.27 -21.86
CA VAL A 112 -9.44 2.49 -22.65
C VAL A 112 -9.71 2.09 -24.11
N LYS A 113 -10.99 2.08 -24.52
CA LYS A 113 -11.44 1.66 -25.85
C LYS A 113 -12.12 2.77 -26.66
N GLN A 114 -12.46 3.85 -25.99
CA GLN A 114 -13.17 5.02 -26.52
C GLN A 114 -12.84 6.20 -25.64
N ASP A 115 -13.37 7.38 -25.94
CA ASP A 115 -13.20 8.55 -25.11
C ASP A 115 -13.74 8.30 -23.70
N PHE A 116 -13.01 8.79 -22.70
CA PHE A 116 -13.33 8.71 -21.29
C PHE A 116 -13.47 10.09 -20.68
N ARG A 117 -14.46 10.24 -19.79
CA ARG A 117 -14.59 11.40 -18.92
C ARG A 117 -14.68 10.91 -17.48
N ILE A 118 -13.73 11.35 -16.65
CA ILE A 118 -13.58 10.87 -15.27
C ILE A 118 -13.45 12.04 -14.31
N GLU A 119 -13.83 11.79 -13.06
CA GLU A 119 -13.49 12.63 -11.90
C GLU A 119 -12.56 11.88 -10.97
N ILE A 120 -11.53 12.55 -10.49
CA ILE A 120 -10.61 12.09 -9.44
C ILE A 120 -10.45 13.18 -8.39
N PRO A 121 -10.12 12.82 -7.12
CA PRO A 121 -9.81 13.79 -6.08
C PRO A 121 -8.68 14.74 -6.50
N GLU A 122 -8.84 16.04 -6.18
CA GLU A 122 -7.87 17.08 -6.57
C GLU A 122 -6.48 16.85 -5.95
N GLU A 123 -6.43 16.26 -4.76
CA GLU A 123 -5.17 15.91 -4.09
C GLU A 123 -4.28 14.95 -4.90
N LEU A 124 -4.87 14.11 -5.76
CA LEU A 124 -4.10 13.19 -6.60
C LEU A 124 -3.29 13.89 -7.69
N PHE A 125 -3.62 15.16 -8.03
CA PHE A 125 -2.77 15.96 -8.92
C PHE A 125 -1.48 16.46 -8.25
N ASN A 126 -1.39 16.37 -6.92
CA ASN A 126 -0.20 16.73 -6.17
C ASN A 126 0.76 15.56 -5.98
N VAL A 127 0.32 14.35 -6.29
CA VAL A 127 1.17 13.16 -6.24
C VAL A 127 2.24 13.27 -7.33
N LYS A 128 3.49 13.03 -6.95
CA LYS A 128 4.64 13.11 -7.84
C LYS A 128 5.35 11.77 -7.93
N GLN A 129 6.10 11.60 -9.00
CA GLN A 129 7.12 10.56 -9.10
C GLN A 129 8.45 11.12 -8.61
N PHE A 130 9.25 10.27 -7.99
CA PHE A 130 10.56 10.59 -7.44
C PHE A 130 11.56 9.53 -7.91
N ASP A 131 12.75 9.99 -8.28
CA ASP A 131 13.93 9.15 -8.37
C ASP A 131 14.61 9.15 -7.00
N ALA A 132 15.03 7.99 -6.53
CA ALA A 132 15.64 7.83 -5.22
C ALA A 132 16.81 6.84 -5.26
N THR A 133 17.78 7.04 -4.36
CA THR A 133 18.88 6.10 -4.14
C THR A 133 18.64 5.32 -2.85
N VAL A 134 18.81 4.01 -2.88
CA VAL A 134 18.85 3.18 -1.67
C VAL A 134 20.09 3.55 -0.87
N GLU A 135 19.92 4.20 0.27
CA GLU A 135 21.05 4.66 1.11
C GLU A 135 21.47 3.59 2.11
N GLN A 136 20.50 2.89 2.71
CA GLN A 136 20.77 1.86 3.71
C GLN A 136 19.71 0.75 3.65
N ILE A 137 20.15 -0.49 3.92
CA ILE A 137 19.29 -1.65 4.13
C ILE A 137 19.67 -2.29 5.45
N ARG A 138 18.72 -2.39 6.40
CA ARG A 138 18.92 -2.98 7.72
C ARG A 138 17.95 -4.13 7.94
N ASP A 139 18.43 -5.30 8.38
CA ASP A 139 17.57 -6.39 8.81
C ASP A 139 17.02 -6.06 10.20
N LEU A 140 15.70 -5.90 10.32
CA LEU A 140 15.00 -5.70 11.60
C LEU A 140 14.66 -7.04 12.25
N THR A 141 14.20 -7.99 11.44
CA THR A 141 13.97 -9.39 11.81
C THR A 141 14.45 -10.31 10.68
N TYR A 142 14.24 -11.62 10.81
CA TYR A 142 14.53 -12.57 9.75
C TYR A 142 13.66 -12.39 8.49
N ASP A 143 12.52 -11.69 8.59
CA ASP A 143 11.56 -11.46 7.51
C ASP A 143 11.13 -10.00 7.33
N ILE A 144 11.74 -9.05 8.05
CA ILE A 144 11.49 -7.61 7.88
C ILE A 144 12.81 -6.87 7.68
N LYS A 145 12.89 -6.11 6.59
CA LYS A 145 13.96 -5.16 6.31
C LYS A 145 13.45 -3.73 6.43
N GLU A 146 14.29 -2.86 6.97
CA GLU A 146 14.15 -1.42 6.84
C GLU A 146 15.00 -0.97 5.64
N VAL A 147 14.38 -0.20 4.76
CA VAL A 147 15.03 0.39 3.58
C VAL A 147 14.96 1.90 3.71
N THR A 148 16.12 2.56 3.76
CA THR A 148 16.21 4.01 3.70
C THR A 148 16.47 4.44 2.28
N LEU A 149 15.58 5.28 1.75
CA LEU A 149 15.65 5.88 0.42
C LEU A 149 15.98 7.37 0.57
N ARG A 150 17.02 7.83 -0.10
CA ARG A 150 17.31 9.26 -0.28
C ARG A 150 16.71 9.72 -1.60
N LEU A 151 15.91 10.77 -1.56
CA LEU A 151 15.29 11.34 -2.76
C LEU A 151 16.31 12.17 -3.56
N ASP A 152 16.35 11.93 -4.86
CA ASP A 152 17.28 12.60 -5.78
C ASP A 152 16.57 13.65 -6.64
N ASP A 153 15.44 13.28 -7.27
CA ASP A 153 14.67 14.21 -8.10
C ASP A 153 13.15 13.82 -8.10
N PRO A 154 12.26 14.68 -7.64
CA PRO A 154 12.50 15.87 -6.80
C PRO A 154 13.21 15.50 -5.48
N PRO A 155 14.04 16.39 -4.91
CA PRO A 155 14.82 16.07 -3.71
C PRO A 155 14.03 16.11 -2.41
N GLU A 156 12.75 16.52 -2.46
CA GLU A 156 11.89 16.68 -1.28
C GLU A 156 10.47 16.18 -1.54
N ILE A 157 9.93 15.45 -0.57
CA ILE A 157 8.52 15.03 -0.49
C ILE A 157 7.84 15.67 0.72
N GLU A 158 6.58 16.06 0.54
CA GLU A 158 5.72 16.48 1.65
C GLU A 158 4.65 15.43 1.88
N PHE A 159 4.60 14.88 3.09
CA PHE A 159 3.61 13.87 3.46
C PHE A 159 3.12 14.06 4.90
N SER A 160 1.99 13.47 5.22
CA SER A 160 1.49 13.35 6.60
C SER A 160 1.92 12.01 7.20
N ALA A 161 2.37 12.02 8.46
CA ALA A 161 2.74 10.80 9.17
C ALA A 161 1.63 9.76 9.13
N GLY A 162 1.96 8.55 8.68
CA GLY A 162 1.03 7.44 8.44
C GLY A 162 0.67 7.20 6.98
N GLN A 163 0.95 8.14 6.07
CA GLN A 163 0.78 7.94 4.63
C GLN A 163 1.78 6.92 4.06
N TYR A 164 1.52 6.47 2.85
CA TYR A 164 2.35 5.50 2.12
C TYR A 164 2.82 6.05 0.77
N ILE A 165 3.82 5.39 0.21
CA ILE A 165 4.28 5.58 -1.18
C ILE A 165 4.08 4.28 -1.96
N GLN A 166 4.12 4.37 -3.28
CA GLN A 166 4.23 3.21 -4.15
C GLN A 166 5.66 3.13 -4.69
N LEU A 167 6.35 2.05 -4.36
CA LEU A 167 7.69 1.74 -4.86
C LEU A 167 7.59 0.91 -6.13
N GLU A 168 8.29 1.33 -7.18
CA GLU A 168 8.44 0.57 -8.40
C GLU A 168 9.50 -0.52 -8.23
N ILE A 169 9.13 -1.73 -8.53
CA ILE A 169 10.05 -2.87 -8.62
C ILE A 169 10.33 -3.10 -10.10
N PRO A 170 11.59 -3.07 -10.53
CA PRO A 170 11.95 -3.25 -11.94
C PRO A 170 11.67 -4.69 -12.43
N GLU A 171 11.79 -4.89 -13.73
CA GLU A 171 11.81 -6.23 -14.31
C GLU A 171 12.93 -7.08 -13.70
N TYR A 172 12.62 -8.29 -13.33
CA TYR A 172 13.57 -9.28 -12.84
C TYR A 172 12.99 -10.69 -13.00
N GLU A 173 13.60 -11.75 -12.48
CA GLU A 173 13.21 -13.14 -12.76
C GLU A 173 11.75 -13.51 -12.42
N LEU A 174 11.07 -12.76 -11.54
CA LEU A 174 9.65 -13.02 -11.18
C LEU A 174 8.65 -12.10 -11.90
N THR A 175 9.10 -11.15 -12.70
CA THR A 175 8.21 -10.24 -13.45
C THR A 175 8.86 -9.72 -14.72
N ASP A 176 8.12 -9.79 -15.83
CA ASP A 176 8.54 -9.31 -17.15
C ASP A 176 8.18 -7.82 -17.39
N GLU A 177 7.65 -7.14 -16.36
CA GLU A 177 7.30 -5.72 -16.40
C GLU A 177 7.48 -5.08 -15.03
N PRO A 178 7.76 -3.77 -14.93
CA PRO A 178 7.81 -3.06 -13.66
C PRO A 178 6.48 -3.17 -12.91
N VAL A 179 6.54 -3.35 -11.59
CA VAL A 179 5.36 -3.45 -10.74
C VAL A 179 5.45 -2.51 -9.55
N TYR A 180 4.37 -1.81 -9.23
CA TYR A 180 4.29 -0.94 -8.05
C TYR A 180 3.70 -1.67 -6.85
N ARG A 181 4.23 -1.38 -5.64
CA ARG A 181 3.64 -1.84 -4.38
C ARG A 181 3.65 -0.71 -3.35
N ALA A 182 2.59 -0.68 -2.55
CA ALA A 182 2.42 0.29 -1.49
C ALA A 182 3.25 -0.10 -0.25
N TYR A 183 3.95 0.88 0.30
CA TYR A 183 4.68 0.78 1.57
C TYR A 183 4.43 2.03 2.40
N SER A 184 3.96 1.84 3.63
CA SER A 184 3.80 2.94 4.58
C SER A 184 5.16 3.54 4.94
N VAL A 185 5.21 4.87 5.02
CA VAL A 185 6.40 5.60 5.41
C VAL A 185 6.60 5.47 6.92
N ALA A 186 7.79 5.03 7.34
CA ALA A 186 8.17 4.87 8.75
C ALA A 186 8.94 6.08 9.31
N SER A 187 9.55 6.89 8.43
CA SER A 187 10.30 8.09 8.81
C SER A 187 9.39 9.26 9.21
N ILE A 188 10.00 10.28 9.80
CA ILE A 188 9.32 11.51 10.22
C ILE A 188 9.09 12.44 9.02
N PRO A 189 7.92 13.14 8.92
CA PRO A 189 7.64 14.04 7.79
C PRO A 189 8.55 15.28 7.68
N SER A 190 9.24 15.67 8.74
CA SER A 190 10.17 16.79 8.71
C SER A 190 11.46 16.47 7.95
N ASP A 191 11.87 15.20 7.88
CA ASP A 191 12.92 14.76 6.96
C ASP A 191 12.31 14.56 5.57
N LYS A 192 12.32 15.64 4.81
CA LYS A 192 11.72 15.64 3.47
C LYS A 192 12.58 14.95 2.41
N ASN A 193 13.83 14.66 2.71
CA ASN A 193 14.78 14.09 1.74
C ASN A 193 14.94 12.57 1.88
N HIS A 194 14.60 11.99 3.04
CA HIS A 194 14.71 10.56 3.26
C HIS A 194 13.37 9.91 3.62
N LEU A 195 13.17 8.71 3.10
CA LEU A 195 12.03 7.86 3.44
C LEU A 195 12.54 6.53 3.99
N GLU A 196 12.00 6.10 5.12
CA GLU A 196 12.20 4.76 5.67
C GLU A 196 10.98 3.89 5.39
N LEU A 197 11.20 2.68 4.91
CA LEU A 197 10.16 1.69 4.61
C LEU A 197 10.46 0.40 5.38
N GLU A 198 9.46 -0.16 6.06
CA GLU A 198 9.56 -1.48 6.70
C GLU A 198 8.92 -2.54 5.81
N VAL A 199 9.74 -3.34 5.15
CA VAL A 199 9.29 -4.30 4.13
C VAL A 199 9.33 -5.71 4.68
N ARG A 200 8.17 -6.32 4.90
CA ARG A 200 8.06 -7.72 5.30
C ARG A 200 8.08 -8.64 4.10
N LEU A 201 8.88 -9.71 4.17
CA LEU A 201 8.92 -10.76 3.16
C LEU A 201 7.61 -11.54 3.13
N VAL A 202 6.96 -11.51 1.98
CA VAL A 202 5.78 -12.33 1.69
C VAL A 202 6.24 -13.51 0.82
N PRO A 203 5.92 -14.76 1.17
CA PRO A 203 6.24 -15.91 0.33
C PRO A 203 5.73 -15.72 -1.10
N ASP A 204 6.60 -15.93 -2.08
CA ASP A 204 6.31 -15.74 -3.53
C ASP A 204 5.88 -14.32 -3.92
N GLY A 205 6.07 -13.35 -3.05
CA GLY A 205 5.75 -11.94 -3.30
C GLY A 205 6.78 -11.28 -4.22
N ILE A 206 6.38 -10.80 -5.40
CA ILE A 206 7.28 -10.19 -6.39
C ILE A 206 8.10 -9.04 -5.78
N ALA A 207 7.47 -8.08 -5.15
CA ALA A 207 8.15 -6.91 -4.63
C ALA A 207 9.00 -7.23 -3.40
N THR A 208 8.45 -7.99 -2.47
CA THR A 208 9.15 -8.32 -1.23
C THR A 208 10.33 -9.27 -1.45
N THR A 209 10.24 -10.18 -2.43
CA THR A 209 11.39 -11.00 -2.85
C THR A 209 12.50 -10.13 -3.44
N TYR A 210 12.15 -9.15 -4.29
CA TYR A 210 13.12 -8.20 -4.83
C TYR A 210 13.87 -7.46 -3.71
N VAL A 211 13.13 -6.85 -2.80
CA VAL A 211 13.70 -6.08 -1.67
C VAL A 211 14.58 -6.94 -0.77
N HIS A 212 14.20 -8.19 -0.53
CA HIS A 212 14.95 -9.06 0.38
C HIS A 212 16.16 -9.75 -0.24
N GLN A 213 16.16 -10.00 -1.56
CA GLN A 213 17.17 -10.85 -2.20
C GLN A 213 18.00 -10.15 -3.27
N TYR A 214 17.49 -9.07 -3.87
CA TYR A 214 18.14 -8.41 -5.02
C TYR A 214 18.53 -6.96 -4.75
N LEU A 215 17.70 -6.21 -4.03
CA LEU A 215 17.92 -4.79 -3.77
C LEU A 215 19.26 -4.56 -3.04
N GLN A 216 20.04 -3.59 -3.50
CA GLN A 216 21.34 -3.24 -2.94
C GLN A 216 21.45 -1.76 -2.60
N GLU A 217 22.26 -1.43 -1.60
CA GLU A 217 22.63 -0.06 -1.31
C GLU A 217 23.34 0.60 -2.52
N GLY A 218 22.95 1.84 -2.82
CA GLY A 218 23.39 2.57 -4.01
C GLY A 218 22.53 2.35 -5.25
N GLU A 219 21.55 1.45 -5.22
CA GLU A 219 20.64 1.22 -6.35
C GLU A 219 19.65 2.37 -6.51
N GLN A 220 19.32 2.68 -7.77
CA GLN A 220 18.32 3.69 -8.11
C GLN A 220 16.93 3.08 -8.14
N MET A 221 15.99 3.71 -7.45
CA MET A 221 14.61 3.28 -7.38
C MET A 221 13.67 4.41 -7.81
N ILE A 222 12.53 4.04 -8.35
CA ILE A 222 11.45 4.97 -8.68
C ILE A 222 10.33 4.76 -7.67
N LEU A 223 9.77 5.85 -7.17
CA LEU A 223 8.59 5.82 -6.31
C LEU A 223 7.61 6.93 -6.69
N ASN A 224 6.37 6.80 -6.28
CA ASN A 224 5.40 7.88 -6.36
C ASN A 224 4.57 7.96 -5.07
N GLY A 225 4.06 9.16 -4.78
CA GLY A 225 3.34 9.45 -3.55
C GLY A 225 3.30 10.95 -3.22
N PRO A 226 2.82 11.29 -2.00
CA PRO A 226 2.27 10.38 -0.98
C PRO A 226 0.80 10.00 -1.25
N TYR A 227 0.33 8.94 -0.59
CA TYR A 227 -1.03 8.46 -0.65
C TYR A 227 -1.59 8.10 0.73
N GLY A 228 -2.90 7.98 0.81
CA GLY A 228 -3.63 7.39 1.92
C GLY A 228 -4.18 8.38 2.92
N ASP A 229 -5.27 7.96 3.57
CA ASP A 229 -6.01 8.73 4.57
C ASP A 229 -5.72 8.26 6.00
N PHE A 230 -4.75 7.38 6.17
CA PHE A 230 -4.29 6.91 7.47
C PHE A 230 -3.27 7.90 8.04
N TYR A 231 -3.74 8.88 8.80
CA TYR A 231 -2.90 9.86 9.50
C TYR A 231 -3.59 10.32 10.78
N ARG A 232 -2.79 10.82 11.74
CA ARG A 232 -3.28 11.33 13.00
C ARG A 232 -4.26 12.50 12.77
N ARG A 233 -5.47 12.40 13.36
CA ARG A 233 -6.44 13.49 13.33
C ARG A 233 -6.12 14.56 14.38
N GLU A 234 -6.49 15.80 14.10
CA GLU A 234 -6.36 16.90 15.05
C GLU A 234 -7.49 16.81 16.08
N SER A 235 -7.20 16.22 17.22
CA SER A 235 -8.12 16.09 18.35
C SER A 235 -7.33 15.91 19.64
N ASP A 236 -8.00 16.11 20.79
CA ASP A 236 -7.45 15.86 22.13
C ASP A 236 -7.86 14.49 22.68
N LEU A 237 -8.50 13.64 21.89
CA LEU A 237 -8.95 12.32 22.28
C LEU A 237 -7.74 11.39 22.52
N GLU A 238 -7.87 10.46 23.46
CA GLU A 238 -6.87 9.40 23.63
C GLU A 238 -6.68 8.61 22.32
N MET A 239 -5.45 8.24 22.00
CA MET A 239 -5.12 7.37 20.86
C MET A 239 -4.87 5.95 21.31
N ILE A 240 -5.55 5.00 20.69
CA ILE A 240 -5.25 3.57 20.78
C ILE A 240 -4.60 3.17 19.44
N CYS A 241 -3.31 2.85 19.48
CA CYS A 241 -2.60 2.33 18.32
C CYS A 241 -2.46 0.81 18.46
N ILE A 242 -2.76 0.07 17.37
CA ILE A 242 -2.63 -1.39 17.36
C ILE A 242 -1.92 -1.80 16.08
N ALA A 243 -0.79 -2.50 16.20
CA ALA A 243 -0.07 -2.97 15.02
C ALA A 243 0.54 -4.36 15.20
N GLY A 244 0.94 -4.95 14.06
CA GLY A 244 1.70 -6.19 14.02
C GLY A 244 2.56 -6.26 12.77
N GLY A 245 3.79 -6.79 12.91
CA GLY A 245 4.77 -6.84 11.83
C GLY A 245 5.07 -5.46 11.27
N SER A 246 5.20 -5.31 9.96
CA SER A 246 5.47 -4.02 9.29
C SER A 246 4.38 -2.95 9.46
N GLY A 247 3.25 -3.27 10.11
CA GLY A 247 2.29 -2.26 10.59
C GLY A 247 2.88 -1.30 11.63
N MET A 248 4.07 -1.56 12.14
CA MET A 248 4.87 -0.64 12.94
C MET A 248 5.16 0.67 12.17
N ALA A 249 5.47 0.60 10.90
CA ALA A 249 5.93 1.73 10.09
C ALA A 249 5.07 3.00 10.21
N PRO A 250 3.77 3.00 9.88
CA PRO A 250 2.96 4.21 9.95
C PRO A 250 2.73 4.69 11.39
N ILE A 251 2.69 3.78 12.37
CA ILE A 251 2.55 4.15 13.78
C ILE A 251 3.84 4.81 14.30
N LYS A 252 5.03 4.27 13.94
CA LYS A 252 6.32 4.89 14.22
C LYS A 252 6.38 6.31 13.68
N SER A 253 6.04 6.51 12.42
CA SER A 253 6.00 7.84 11.79
C SER A 253 5.10 8.82 12.55
N ILE A 254 3.89 8.39 12.95
CA ILE A 254 2.94 9.20 13.72
C ILE A 254 3.53 9.58 15.09
N LEU A 255 4.15 8.65 15.79
CA LEU A 255 4.72 8.89 17.12
C LEU A 255 5.92 9.84 17.06
N LEU A 256 6.79 9.71 16.06
CA LEU A 256 7.92 10.61 15.82
C LEU A 256 7.44 12.04 15.49
N ASP A 257 6.41 12.16 14.65
CA ASP A 257 5.78 13.45 14.32
C ASP A 257 5.15 14.13 15.55
N MET A 258 4.53 13.32 16.43
CA MET A 258 3.99 13.83 17.69
C MET A 258 5.07 14.33 18.65
N GLU A 259 6.18 13.60 18.77
CA GLU A 259 7.33 13.99 19.57
C GLU A 259 7.90 15.33 19.08
N GLU A 260 8.21 15.45 17.80
CA GLU A 260 8.78 16.66 17.20
C GLU A 260 7.87 17.88 17.38
N LYS A 261 6.55 17.69 17.19
CA LYS A 261 5.55 18.77 17.33
C LYS A 261 5.17 19.06 18.78
N GLY A 262 5.70 18.32 19.75
CA GLY A 262 5.38 18.48 21.17
C GLY A 262 3.90 18.22 21.46
N ILE A 263 3.28 17.25 20.78
CA ILE A 263 1.86 16.90 20.95
C ILE A 263 1.73 16.03 22.18
N ASP A 264 1.24 16.62 23.27
CA ASP A 264 1.03 15.95 24.57
C ASP A 264 -0.36 15.31 24.63
N ARG A 265 -0.55 14.24 23.87
CA ARG A 265 -1.78 13.47 23.80
C ARG A 265 -1.54 12.08 24.38
N ARG A 266 -2.49 11.54 25.13
CA ARG A 266 -2.39 10.18 25.66
C ARG A 266 -2.42 9.17 24.51
N VAL A 267 -1.39 8.30 24.44
CA VAL A 267 -1.28 7.23 23.45
C VAL A 267 -0.98 5.91 24.13
N ARG A 268 -1.75 4.88 23.81
CA ARG A 268 -1.44 3.48 24.12
C ARG A 268 -1.18 2.71 22.85
N TYR A 269 0.03 2.19 22.68
CA TYR A 269 0.41 1.44 21.52
C TYR A 269 0.60 -0.03 21.83
N PHE A 270 -0.27 -0.86 21.29
CA PHE A 270 -0.28 -2.32 21.41
C PHE A 270 0.40 -2.92 20.18
N PHE A 271 1.53 -3.59 20.37
CA PHE A 271 2.28 -4.22 19.29
C PHE A 271 2.29 -5.73 19.44
N GLY A 272 1.60 -6.43 18.53
CA GLY A 272 1.48 -7.88 18.52
C GLY A 272 2.55 -8.57 17.68
N ALA A 273 3.26 -9.53 18.28
CA ALA A 273 4.17 -10.44 17.58
C ALA A 273 3.85 -11.89 17.96
N ARG A 274 4.39 -12.86 17.21
CA ARG A 274 4.20 -14.26 17.55
C ARG A 274 5.15 -14.69 18.65
N SER A 275 6.44 -14.48 18.47
CA SER A 275 7.51 -14.82 19.40
C SER A 275 8.54 -13.69 19.48
N LYS A 276 9.53 -13.81 20.32
CA LYS A 276 10.53 -12.75 20.55
C LYS A 276 11.35 -12.40 19.31
N LYS A 277 11.61 -13.36 18.42
CA LYS A 277 12.34 -13.14 17.16
C LYS A 277 11.56 -12.29 16.13
N ASP A 278 10.24 -12.13 16.33
CA ASP A 278 9.36 -11.32 15.50
C ASP A 278 9.23 -9.87 16.04
N LEU A 279 9.81 -9.58 17.21
CA LEU A 279 9.86 -8.24 17.78
C LEU A 279 11.04 -7.45 17.21
N PHE A 280 10.81 -6.18 16.91
CA PHE A 280 11.82 -5.24 16.44
C PHE A 280 11.52 -3.82 16.91
N LEU A 281 12.49 -2.93 16.89
CA LEU A 281 12.42 -1.53 17.33
C LEU A 281 11.90 -1.35 18.77
N ILE A 282 12.02 -2.39 19.62
CA ILE A 282 11.52 -2.36 20.99
C ILE A 282 12.24 -1.29 21.80
N ASP A 283 13.57 -1.21 21.70
CA ASP A 283 14.37 -0.21 22.42
C ASP A 283 14.00 1.21 21.96
N GLU A 284 13.79 1.42 20.67
CA GLU A 284 13.35 2.70 20.11
C GLU A 284 11.97 3.13 20.62
N MET A 285 11.02 2.21 20.68
CA MET A 285 9.68 2.48 21.25
C MET A 285 9.75 2.74 22.78
N ARG A 286 10.66 2.07 23.50
CA ARG A 286 10.89 2.34 24.94
C ARG A 286 11.57 3.70 25.16
N ASP A 287 12.47 4.08 24.28
CA ASP A 287 13.06 5.41 24.30
C ASP A 287 12.03 6.51 24.01
N LEU A 288 11.11 6.28 23.09
CA LEU A 288 9.97 7.16 22.87
C LEU A 288 9.05 7.27 24.11
N GLU A 289 8.83 6.18 24.84
CA GLU A 289 8.08 6.19 26.13
C GLU A 289 8.74 7.14 27.15
N ASN A 290 10.06 7.21 27.16
CA ASN A 290 10.79 8.13 28.05
C ASN A 290 10.69 9.60 27.60
N ARG A 291 10.50 9.86 26.31
CA ARG A 291 10.44 11.21 25.72
C ARG A 291 9.02 11.77 25.58
N LEU A 292 8.03 10.90 25.40
CA LEU A 292 6.61 11.26 25.28
C LEU A 292 5.89 10.96 26.62
N PRO A 293 5.56 11.97 27.45
CA PRO A 293 5.11 11.76 28.82
C PRO A 293 3.82 10.92 28.97
N ASN A 294 2.94 10.96 27.96
CA ASN A 294 1.64 10.28 27.96
C ASN A 294 1.59 9.10 26.97
N PHE A 295 2.74 8.60 26.54
CA PHE A 295 2.84 7.43 25.69
C PHE A 295 3.11 6.17 26.51
N THR A 296 2.43 5.08 26.17
CA THR A 296 2.64 3.75 26.78
C THR A 296 2.76 2.72 25.65
N PHE A 297 3.85 1.99 25.64
CA PHE A 297 4.12 0.91 24.69
C PHE A 297 3.89 -0.46 25.31
N VAL A 298 3.01 -1.26 24.70
CA VAL A 298 2.58 -2.58 25.19
C VAL A 298 2.89 -3.64 24.13
N PRO A 299 4.12 -4.17 24.05
CA PRO A 299 4.42 -5.31 23.20
C PRO A 299 3.88 -6.59 23.80
N ALA A 300 3.36 -7.49 22.95
CA ALA A 300 2.75 -8.75 23.36
C ALA A 300 3.15 -9.91 22.43
N LEU A 301 3.35 -11.11 23.00
CA LEU A 301 3.63 -12.33 22.28
C LEU A 301 2.46 -13.31 22.33
N SER A 302 2.00 -13.74 21.16
CA SER A 302 0.89 -14.72 21.09
C SER A 302 1.35 -16.16 21.31
N ASP A 303 2.61 -16.48 21.07
CA ASP A 303 3.19 -17.82 21.16
C ASP A 303 4.68 -17.71 21.58
N PRO A 304 4.96 -17.20 22.82
CA PRO A 304 6.32 -17.07 23.31
C PRO A 304 6.96 -18.46 23.51
N GLU A 305 8.18 -18.63 23.07
CA GLU A 305 8.96 -19.84 23.29
C GLU A 305 9.54 -19.82 24.74
N PRO A 306 9.73 -20.97 25.41
CA PRO A 306 10.30 -21.00 26.77
C PRO A 306 11.68 -20.31 26.85
N GLU A 307 12.45 -20.35 25.78
CA GLU A 307 13.77 -19.76 25.65
C GLU A 307 13.73 -18.23 25.49
N ASP A 308 12.57 -17.68 25.18
CA ASP A 308 12.38 -16.23 25.02
C ASP A 308 12.55 -15.45 26.34
N GLU A 309 12.38 -16.13 27.50
CA GLU A 309 12.38 -15.50 28.83
C GLU A 309 11.52 -14.23 28.85
N TRP A 310 10.33 -14.32 28.22
CA TRP A 310 9.45 -13.18 28.02
C TRP A 310 8.67 -12.84 29.30
N GLU A 311 8.86 -11.60 29.79
CA GLU A 311 8.18 -11.09 30.99
C GLU A 311 7.02 -10.11 30.66
N GLY A 312 6.79 -9.82 29.35
CA GLY A 312 5.74 -8.90 28.89
C GLY A 312 4.38 -9.58 28.72
N GLU A 313 3.47 -8.88 28.05
CA GLU A 313 2.12 -9.38 27.78
C GLU A 313 2.11 -10.61 26.87
N THR A 314 1.17 -11.52 27.13
CA THR A 314 0.99 -12.74 26.36
C THR A 314 -0.46 -12.92 25.90
N GLY A 315 -0.63 -13.63 24.78
CA GLY A 315 -1.89 -13.86 24.09
C GLY A 315 -2.01 -13.09 22.78
N LEU A 316 -3.11 -13.26 22.09
CA LEU A 316 -3.40 -12.46 20.88
C LEU A 316 -3.49 -10.98 21.26
N ILE A 317 -3.08 -10.10 20.34
CA ILE A 317 -3.11 -8.66 20.63
C ILE A 317 -4.52 -8.16 20.95
N THR A 318 -5.54 -8.79 20.39
CA THR A 318 -6.96 -8.55 20.72
C THR A 318 -7.27 -8.79 22.18
N ASP A 319 -6.75 -9.88 22.76
CA ASP A 319 -6.97 -10.22 24.18
C ASP A 319 -6.24 -9.23 25.09
N VAL A 320 -5.07 -8.76 24.66
CA VAL A 320 -4.31 -7.73 25.39
C VAL A 320 -5.06 -6.41 25.37
N VAL A 321 -5.51 -5.96 24.20
CA VAL A 321 -6.33 -4.75 24.06
C VAL A 321 -7.60 -4.85 24.94
N ASP A 322 -8.30 -5.98 24.91
CA ASP A 322 -9.51 -6.21 25.72
C ASP A 322 -9.25 -6.08 27.22
N ARG A 323 -8.10 -6.58 27.71
CA ARG A 323 -7.71 -6.49 29.14
C ARG A 323 -7.33 -5.07 29.57
N TYR A 324 -6.70 -4.30 28.69
CA TYR A 324 -6.19 -2.96 29.00
C TYR A 324 -7.24 -1.85 28.85
N ILE A 325 -8.29 -2.11 28.08
CA ILE A 325 -9.30 -1.12 27.73
C ILE A 325 -10.63 -1.55 28.29
N GLU A 326 -11.08 -0.88 29.35
CA GLU A 326 -12.42 -1.12 29.92
C GLU A 326 -13.50 -0.44 29.09
N ARG A 327 -13.27 0.82 28.71
CA ARG A 327 -14.17 1.65 27.92
C ARG A 327 -13.38 2.68 27.10
N ALA A 328 -13.83 2.94 25.89
CA ALA A 328 -13.10 3.76 24.93
C ALA A 328 -13.98 4.71 24.09
N ASP A 329 -15.13 5.13 24.63
CA ASP A 329 -16.07 6.04 23.96
C ASP A 329 -15.49 7.45 23.70
N ASN A 330 -14.37 7.80 24.35
CA ASN A 330 -13.65 9.07 24.14
C ASN A 330 -12.24 8.85 23.57
N THR A 331 -12.10 7.94 22.62
CA THR A 331 -10.83 7.59 21.99
C THR A 331 -10.93 7.59 20.48
N GLU A 332 -9.77 7.68 19.84
CA GLU A 332 -9.54 7.33 18.44
C GLU A 332 -8.65 6.10 18.36
N ALA A 333 -8.89 5.23 17.39
CA ALA A 333 -8.10 4.02 17.19
C ALA A 333 -7.41 4.04 15.82
N TYR A 334 -6.13 3.63 15.80
CA TYR A 334 -5.28 3.57 14.61
C TYR A 334 -4.70 2.16 14.49
N LEU A 335 -5.12 1.40 13.47
CA LEU A 335 -4.76 -0.01 13.33
C LEU A 335 -4.00 -0.26 12.03
N CYS A 336 -2.88 -1.00 12.14
CA CYS A 336 -2.10 -1.35 10.96
C CYS A 336 -1.58 -2.78 11.04
N GLY A 337 -1.74 -3.55 9.96
CA GLY A 337 -1.25 -4.93 9.89
C GLY A 337 -2.15 -5.87 9.10
N SER A 338 -2.11 -7.17 9.43
CA SER A 338 -2.86 -8.18 8.67
C SER A 338 -4.37 -8.00 8.78
N PRO A 339 -5.12 -8.28 7.68
CA PRO A 339 -6.58 -8.16 7.68
C PRO A 339 -7.26 -8.91 8.84
N GLY A 340 -6.82 -10.15 9.12
CA GLY A 340 -7.41 -10.96 10.19
C GLY A 340 -7.21 -10.36 11.58
N MET A 341 -6.05 -9.75 11.86
CA MET A 341 -5.79 -9.04 13.12
C MET A 341 -6.68 -7.79 13.22
N ILE A 342 -6.75 -7.00 12.17
CA ILE A 342 -7.55 -5.77 12.15
C ILE A 342 -9.02 -6.11 12.35
N ASP A 343 -9.58 -7.08 11.61
CA ASP A 343 -10.98 -7.49 11.73
C ASP A 343 -11.34 -7.98 13.13
N ALA A 344 -10.41 -8.64 13.82
CA ALA A 344 -10.61 -9.06 15.21
C ALA A 344 -10.54 -7.87 16.18
N CYS A 345 -9.59 -6.94 15.97
CA CYS A 345 -9.48 -5.73 16.80
C CYS A 345 -10.67 -4.78 16.63
N LEU A 346 -11.23 -4.64 15.43
CA LEU A 346 -12.44 -3.84 15.18
C LEU A 346 -13.60 -4.30 16.05
N LYS A 347 -13.80 -5.60 16.23
CA LYS A 347 -14.85 -6.16 17.10
C LYS A 347 -14.61 -5.80 18.57
N VAL A 348 -13.35 -5.90 19.04
CA VAL A 348 -13.01 -5.53 20.41
C VAL A 348 -13.24 -4.03 20.64
N LEU A 349 -12.84 -3.17 19.70
CA LEU A 349 -13.03 -1.73 19.83
C LEU A 349 -14.51 -1.33 19.81
N ASP A 350 -15.33 -1.98 19.00
CA ASP A 350 -16.79 -1.80 18.97
C ASP A 350 -17.40 -2.18 20.33
N ASP A 351 -17.05 -3.35 20.89
CA ASP A 351 -17.48 -3.81 22.22
C ASP A 351 -17.04 -2.84 23.33
N LYS A 352 -15.91 -2.12 23.17
CA LYS A 352 -15.44 -1.10 24.10
C LYS A 352 -16.06 0.28 23.87
N GLY A 353 -16.86 0.45 22.82
CA GLY A 353 -17.62 1.65 22.51
C GLY A 353 -16.82 2.72 21.75
N VAL A 354 -15.77 2.35 21.01
CA VAL A 354 -15.10 3.28 20.07
C VAL A 354 -16.04 3.53 18.90
N PRO A 355 -16.43 4.78 18.60
CA PRO A 355 -17.26 5.08 17.44
C PRO A 355 -16.55 4.70 16.12
N GLU A 356 -17.29 4.11 15.18
CA GLU A 356 -16.74 3.64 13.90
C GLU A 356 -16.02 4.76 13.13
N GLU A 357 -16.56 5.96 13.15
CA GLU A 357 -15.99 7.16 12.50
C GLU A 357 -14.68 7.66 13.14
N ARG A 358 -14.27 7.06 14.25
CA ARG A 358 -13.01 7.32 14.97
C ARG A 358 -12.03 6.18 14.90
N ILE A 359 -12.31 5.17 14.06
CA ILE A 359 -11.43 4.03 13.85
C ILE A 359 -10.81 4.15 12.45
N PHE A 360 -9.50 4.31 12.42
CA PHE A 360 -8.71 4.43 11.19
C PHE A 360 -7.84 3.19 11.05
N TYR A 361 -7.83 2.58 9.89
CA TYR A 361 -7.03 1.36 9.70
C TYR A 361 -6.49 1.22 8.29
N ASP A 362 -5.33 0.54 8.19
CA ASP A 362 -4.72 0.15 6.93
C ASP A 362 -4.38 -1.35 6.96
N LYS A 363 -5.02 -2.12 6.07
CA LYS A 363 -4.89 -3.58 5.99
C LYS A 363 -3.79 -3.95 5.00
N PHE A 364 -2.77 -4.64 5.50
CA PHE A 364 -1.66 -5.13 4.69
C PHE A 364 -1.95 -6.56 4.22
N GLY A 365 -2.18 -6.75 2.90
CA GLY A 365 -2.50 -8.07 2.35
C GLY A 365 -2.37 -8.17 0.83
#